data_d48e4d276b2b6c887633d130aa13715d
#
_entry.id   d48e4d276b2b6c887633d130aa13715d
#
_cell.length_a   1.000
_cell.length_b   1.000
_cell.length_c   1.000
_cell.angle_alpha   90.00
_cell.angle_beta   90.00
_cell.angle_gamma   90.00
#
_symmetry.space_group_name_H-M   'P 1'
#
loop_
_entity.id
_entity.type
_entity.pdbx_description
1 polymer ?
#
loop_
_entity_poly.entity_id
_entity_poly.type
_entity_poly.pdbx_seq_one_letter_code
_entity_poly.pdbx_strand_id
1 'polypeptide(L)'
;GYNIGDPFANEWRDTHVRITGEAVWELENGFVDFWNHFRPKTSPELPDQGARAWSADVTAQFNLPHNLLYPIRGMYIDAIERATDRVLITTAYFIPDREVLSSLIAAARRGVRVQVLIPEYSNHILADWVARPYYGELLREGVEIWLYQHAMVHSKTMTVDGRWSTIGTANIDRLSMRGNYEVCLQFFSRPLAARMEEIFANDLTTARRLTIDEWEKRSTLTRVGEVLLGPLEPLV
;
A
#
# COMPACT_ATOMS: atom_id res chain seq x y z
N GLY A 1 -2.88 3.19 -9.45
CA GLY A 1 -3.79 3.95 -10.08
C GLY A 1 -4.34 5.17 -9.38
N TYR A 2 -4.47 6.23 -10.13
CA TYR A 2 -5.10 7.45 -9.63
C TYR A 2 -6.60 7.49 -9.99
N ASN A 3 -7.38 8.21 -9.21
CA ASN A 3 -8.79 8.43 -9.45
C ASN A 3 -9.01 9.56 -10.49
N ILE A 4 -10.21 9.64 -11.05
CA ILE A 4 -10.60 10.72 -11.96
C ILE A 4 -11.00 11.94 -11.11
N GLY A 5 -10.21 13.00 -11.15
CA GLY A 5 -10.43 14.24 -10.40
C GLY A 5 -9.21 15.16 -10.42
N ASP A 6 -9.44 16.45 -10.21
CA ASP A 6 -8.38 17.47 -10.31
C ASP A 6 -7.19 17.24 -9.35
N PRO A 7 -7.38 16.90 -8.07
CA PRO A 7 -6.26 16.65 -7.17
C PRO A 7 -5.34 15.54 -7.67
N PHE A 8 -5.91 14.45 -8.18
CA PHE A 8 -5.15 13.30 -8.69
C PHE A 8 -4.38 13.62 -9.99
N ALA A 9 -4.91 14.53 -10.80
CA ALA A 9 -4.29 14.90 -12.08
C ALA A 9 -3.21 15.97 -11.92
N ASN A 10 -3.37 16.91 -10.98
CA ASN A 10 -2.59 18.15 -10.94
C ASN A 10 -1.77 18.37 -9.66
N GLU A 11 -2.16 17.74 -8.53
CA GLU A 11 -1.61 18.09 -7.22
C GLU A 11 -0.89 16.91 -6.54
N TRP A 12 -1.38 15.69 -6.74
CA TRP A 12 -0.89 14.52 -6.00
C TRP A 12 0.14 13.73 -6.81
N ARG A 13 1.09 13.15 -6.10
CA ARG A 13 2.03 12.21 -6.67
C ARG A 13 1.43 10.80 -6.63
N ASP A 14 1.17 10.20 -7.79
CA ASP A 14 0.62 8.84 -7.87
C ASP A 14 1.39 7.98 -8.88
N THR A 15 1.19 6.67 -8.80
CA THR A 15 1.74 5.69 -9.74
C THR A 15 0.59 5.00 -10.46
N HIS A 16 0.64 5.04 -11.79
CA HIS A 16 -0.34 4.40 -12.66
C HIS A 16 0.33 3.32 -13.50
N VAL A 17 -0.32 2.16 -13.62
CA VAL A 17 0.14 1.06 -14.47
C VAL A 17 -0.85 0.81 -15.60
N ARG A 18 -0.32 0.63 -16.79
CA ARG A 18 -1.07 0.17 -17.96
C ARG A 18 -0.81 -1.32 -18.18
N ILE A 19 -1.86 -2.11 -18.20
CA ILE A 19 -1.79 -3.55 -18.46
C ILE A 19 -2.32 -3.81 -19.86
N THR A 20 -1.65 -4.69 -20.60
CA THR A 20 -2.04 -5.17 -21.92
C THR A 20 -1.78 -6.66 -22.01
N GLY A 21 -2.54 -7.36 -22.88
CA GLY A 21 -2.40 -8.80 -23.08
C GLY A 21 -3.26 -9.63 -22.13
N GLU A 22 -2.87 -10.87 -21.91
CA GLU A 22 -3.69 -11.87 -21.22
C GLU A 22 -4.01 -11.53 -19.76
N ALA A 23 -3.12 -10.83 -19.05
CA ALA A 23 -3.36 -10.42 -17.66
C ALA A 23 -4.55 -9.47 -17.48
N VAL A 24 -5.03 -8.80 -18.53
CA VAL A 24 -6.23 -7.94 -18.50
C VAL A 24 -7.46 -8.73 -18.13
N TRP A 25 -7.52 -9.99 -18.51
CA TRP A 25 -8.63 -10.87 -18.22
C TRP A 25 -8.92 -11.05 -16.71
N GLU A 26 -7.89 -11.10 -15.85
CA GLU A 26 -8.11 -11.17 -14.40
C GLU A 26 -8.81 -9.92 -13.88
N LEU A 27 -8.46 -8.74 -14.42
CA LEU A 27 -9.10 -7.47 -14.06
C LEU A 27 -10.53 -7.39 -14.57
N GLU A 28 -10.80 -7.88 -15.79
CA GLU A 28 -12.16 -7.98 -16.34
C GLU A 28 -13.04 -8.87 -15.48
N ASN A 29 -12.57 -10.05 -15.08
CA ASN A 29 -13.32 -10.95 -14.22
C ASN A 29 -13.60 -10.31 -12.84
N GLY A 30 -12.62 -9.70 -12.22
CA GLY A 30 -12.83 -9.00 -10.95
C GLY A 30 -13.87 -7.88 -11.09
N PHE A 31 -13.90 -7.17 -12.22
CA PHE A 31 -14.93 -6.18 -12.49
C PHE A 31 -16.30 -6.83 -12.71
N VAL A 32 -16.38 -7.93 -13.46
CA VAL A 32 -17.64 -8.68 -13.70
C VAL A 32 -18.24 -9.16 -12.38
N ASP A 33 -17.43 -9.74 -11.50
CA ASP A 33 -17.86 -10.20 -10.17
C ASP A 33 -18.41 -9.04 -9.35
N PHE A 34 -17.68 -7.94 -9.29
CA PHE A 34 -18.11 -6.74 -8.57
C PHE A 34 -19.40 -6.16 -9.16
N TRP A 35 -19.47 -6.00 -10.49
CA TRP A 35 -20.66 -5.51 -11.18
C TRP A 35 -21.88 -6.38 -10.90
N ASN A 36 -21.78 -7.68 -11.10
CA ASN A 36 -22.89 -8.60 -10.93
C ASN A 36 -23.40 -8.64 -9.49
N HIS A 37 -22.51 -8.42 -8.51
CA HIS A 37 -22.89 -8.35 -7.11
C HIS A 37 -23.66 -7.06 -6.75
N PHE A 38 -23.24 -5.90 -7.29
CA PHE A 38 -23.77 -4.59 -6.88
C PHE A 38 -24.72 -3.94 -7.90
N ARG A 39 -24.85 -4.48 -9.10
CA ARG A 39 -25.69 -3.89 -10.15
C ARG A 39 -27.14 -3.69 -9.68
N PRO A 40 -27.82 -2.61 -10.09
CA PRO A 40 -29.27 -2.50 -9.98
C PRO A 40 -29.95 -3.68 -10.68
N LYS A 41 -31.07 -4.15 -10.16
CA LYS A 41 -31.83 -5.25 -10.79
C LYS A 41 -32.27 -4.95 -12.22
N THR A 42 -32.34 -3.68 -12.58
CA THR A 42 -32.68 -3.21 -13.95
C THR A 42 -31.52 -3.24 -14.92
N SER A 43 -30.28 -3.41 -14.44
CA SER A 43 -29.10 -3.52 -15.27
C SER A 43 -28.79 -4.98 -15.62
N PRO A 44 -28.30 -5.27 -16.84
CA PRO A 44 -27.98 -6.63 -17.25
C PRO A 44 -26.82 -7.21 -16.43
N GLU A 45 -26.82 -8.51 -16.25
CA GLU A 45 -25.64 -9.24 -15.81
C GLU A 45 -24.58 -9.24 -16.92
N LEU A 46 -23.33 -9.10 -16.50
CA LEU A 46 -22.21 -9.33 -17.40
C LEU A 46 -21.88 -10.83 -17.41
N PRO A 47 -21.59 -11.40 -18.60
CA PRO A 47 -21.23 -12.79 -18.68
C PRO A 47 -19.91 -13.08 -17.97
N ASP A 48 -19.84 -14.19 -17.25
CA ASP A 48 -18.60 -14.72 -16.75
C ASP A 48 -17.67 -15.04 -17.93
N GLN A 49 -16.47 -14.50 -17.89
CA GLN A 49 -15.48 -14.69 -18.94
C GLN A 49 -14.83 -16.08 -18.92
N GLY A 50 -15.11 -16.89 -17.87
CA GLY A 50 -14.52 -18.20 -17.68
C GLY A 50 -13.01 -18.14 -17.39
N ALA A 51 -12.39 -19.26 -17.06
CA ALA A 51 -10.95 -19.36 -16.86
C ALA A 51 -10.21 -19.35 -18.21
N ARG A 52 -9.38 -18.32 -18.44
CA ARG A 52 -8.48 -18.24 -19.60
C ARG A 52 -7.05 -18.58 -19.17
N ALA A 53 -6.07 -18.39 -20.05
CA ALA A 53 -4.68 -18.64 -19.76
C ALA A 53 -4.22 -17.82 -18.55
N TRP A 54 -3.61 -18.49 -17.58
CA TRP A 54 -3.05 -17.86 -16.39
C TRP A 54 -1.64 -17.33 -16.69
N SER A 55 -1.40 -16.05 -16.34
CA SER A 55 -0.06 -15.47 -16.43
C SER A 55 0.66 -15.67 -15.08
N ALA A 56 1.80 -16.39 -15.11
CA ALA A 56 2.62 -16.55 -13.91
C ALA A 56 3.35 -15.24 -13.50
N ASP A 57 3.53 -14.31 -14.44
CA ASP A 57 4.33 -13.09 -14.22
C ASP A 57 3.51 -11.93 -13.70
N VAL A 58 2.18 -11.94 -13.93
CA VAL A 58 1.26 -10.90 -13.48
C VAL A 58 -0.02 -11.55 -12.97
N THR A 59 -0.39 -11.28 -11.73
CA THR A 59 -1.65 -11.77 -11.16
C THR A 59 -2.38 -10.64 -10.43
N ALA A 60 -3.71 -10.66 -10.47
CA ALA A 60 -4.55 -9.71 -9.75
C ALA A 60 -5.05 -10.33 -8.44
N GLN A 61 -4.96 -9.55 -7.37
CA GLN A 61 -5.49 -9.91 -6.06
C GLN A 61 -6.62 -8.94 -5.72
N PHE A 62 -7.79 -9.48 -5.37
CA PHE A 62 -8.97 -8.69 -5.04
C PHE A 62 -9.38 -8.94 -3.59
N ASN A 63 -9.53 -7.88 -2.82
CA ASN A 63 -10.27 -7.97 -1.57
C ASN A 63 -11.77 -7.93 -1.89
N LEU A 64 -12.49 -8.92 -1.43
CA LEU A 64 -13.92 -9.11 -1.63
C LEU A 64 -14.63 -9.23 -0.26
N PRO A 65 -14.92 -8.12 0.41
CA PRO A 65 -15.49 -8.11 1.77
C PRO A 65 -16.80 -8.90 1.90
N HIS A 66 -17.64 -8.88 0.86
CA HIS A 66 -18.89 -9.65 0.87
C HIS A 66 -18.68 -11.18 0.95
N ASN A 67 -17.51 -11.67 0.55
CA ASN A 67 -17.09 -13.07 0.67
C ASN A 67 -16.11 -13.31 1.82
N LEU A 68 -15.80 -12.27 2.63
CA LEU A 68 -14.78 -12.30 3.67
C LEU A 68 -13.38 -12.71 3.16
N LEU A 69 -13.06 -12.36 1.92
CA LEU A 69 -11.80 -12.68 1.26
C LEU A 69 -10.88 -11.44 1.22
N TYR A 70 -9.68 -11.58 1.78
CA TYR A 70 -8.70 -10.49 1.90
C TYR A 70 -7.28 -10.96 1.54
N PRO A 71 -7.06 -11.45 0.31
CA PRO A 71 -5.78 -12.02 -0.10
C PRO A 71 -4.65 -11.00 -0.18
N ILE A 72 -4.97 -9.72 -0.42
CA ILE A 72 -3.97 -8.65 -0.56
C ILE A 72 -3.09 -8.56 0.69
N ARG A 73 -3.69 -8.62 1.87
CA ARG A 73 -2.94 -8.60 3.13
C ARG A 73 -1.93 -9.74 3.24
N GLY A 74 -2.36 -10.96 2.93
CA GLY A 74 -1.48 -12.14 2.91
C GLY A 74 -0.34 -12.01 1.90
N MET A 75 -0.62 -11.46 0.72
CA MET A 75 0.37 -11.17 -0.32
C MET A 75 1.45 -10.20 0.18
N TYR A 76 1.09 -9.13 0.90
CA TYR A 76 2.05 -8.20 1.48
C TYR A 76 2.93 -8.88 2.53
N ILE A 77 2.33 -9.61 3.46
CA ILE A 77 3.05 -10.33 4.53
C ILE A 77 4.03 -11.35 3.93
N ASP A 78 3.56 -12.21 3.01
CA ASP A 78 4.41 -13.23 2.37
C ASP A 78 5.61 -12.60 1.66
N ALA A 79 5.40 -11.51 0.92
CA ALA A 79 6.48 -10.80 0.23
C ALA A 79 7.51 -10.21 1.21
N ILE A 80 7.06 -9.60 2.32
CA ILE A 80 7.95 -9.03 3.36
C ILE A 80 8.73 -10.14 4.09
N GLU A 81 8.07 -11.24 4.43
CA GLU A 81 8.70 -12.36 5.12
C GLU A 81 9.77 -13.06 4.29
N ARG A 82 9.58 -13.13 2.97
CA ARG A 82 10.55 -13.72 2.01
C ARG A 82 11.66 -12.75 1.60
N ALA A 83 11.57 -11.48 1.97
CA ALA A 83 12.59 -10.50 1.62
C ALA A 83 13.96 -10.85 2.21
N THR A 84 15.02 -10.69 1.40
CA THR A 84 16.40 -11.02 1.74
C THR A 84 17.37 -9.83 1.63
N ASP A 85 16.99 -8.79 0.90
CA ASP A 85 17.84 -7.62 0.64
C ASP A 85 17.11 -6.31 0.99
N ARG A 86 15.98 -6.05 0.34
CA ARG A 86 15.24 -4.79 0.56
C ARG A 86 13.74 -4.91 0.33
N VAL A 87 13.00 -4.10 1.09
CA VAL A 87 11.56 -3.85 0.95
C VAL A 87 11.35 -2.34 0.83
N LEU A 88 10.79 -1.89 -0.30
CA LEU A 88 10.51 -0.50 -0.59
C LEU A 88 8.99 -0.31 -0.72
N ILE A 89 8.41 0.48 0.16
CA ILE A 89 6.96 0.69 0.25
C ILE A 89 6.64 2.16 0.02
N THR A 90 5.66 2.44 -0.85
CA THR A 90 5.01 3.75 -0.92
C THR A 90 3.52 3.57 -0.66
N THR A 91 2.97 4.32 0.28
CA THR A 91 1.54 4.26 0.61
C THR A 91 1.03 5.61 1.07
N ALA A 92 -0.24 5.92 0.76
CA ALA A 92 -0.86 7.17 1.18
C ALA A 92 -1.19 7.20 2.68
N TYR A 93 -1.61 6.04 3.22
CA TYR A 93 -1.88 5.84 4.65
C TYR A 93 -1.12 4.63 5.15
N PHE A 94 -0.48 4.79 6.31
CA PHE A 94 0.37 3.75 6.88
C PHE A 94 0.00 3.49 8.35
N ILE A 95 -0.99 2.64 8.54
CA ILE A 95 -1.53 2.21 9.84
C ILE A 95 -1.50 0.67 9.85
N PRO A 96 -0.29 0.07 9.92
CA PRO A 96 -0.14 -1.37 9.78
C PRO A 96 -0.80 -2.12 10.94
N ASP A 97 -1.54 -3.17 10.64
CA ASP A 97 -1.98 -4.09 11.66
C ASP A 97 -0.78 -4.84 12.29
N ARG A 98 -1.04 -5.56 13.40
CA ARG A 98 0.04 -6.20 14.17
C ARG A 98 0.88 -7.17 13.34
N GLU A 99 0.30 -7.91 12.40
CA GLU A 99 1.05 -8.90 11.62
C GLU A 99 1.92 -8.21 10.57
N VAL A 100 1.39 -7.21 9.85
CA VAL A 100 2.19 -6.41 8.90
C VAL A 100 3.32 -5.69 9.64
N LEU A 101 3.03 -5.07 10.79
CA LEU A 101 4.02 -4.41 11.64
C LEU A 101 5.13 -5.39 12.05
N SER A 102 4.74 -6.56 12.57
CA SER A 102 5.67 -7.59 13.01
C SER A 102 6.53 -8.13 11.86
N SER A 103 5.95 -8.31 10.66
CA SER A 103 6.69 -8.77 9.48
C SER A 103 7.74 -7.76 9.02
N LEU A 104 7.42 -6.43 9.05
CA LEU A 104 8.37 -5.37 8.73
C LEU A 104 9.53 -5.33 9.73
N ILE A 105 9.22 -5.40 11.02
CA ILE A 105 10.23 -5.45 12.09
C ILE A 105 11.09 -6.69 11.97
N ALA A 106 10.50 -7.86 11.74
CA ALA A 106 11.23 -9.10 11.56
C ALA A 106 12.15 -9.05 10.32
N ALA A 107 11.72 -8.44 9.24
CA ALA A 107 12.57 -8.21 8.05
C ALA A 107 13.76 -7.31 8.39
N ALA A 108 13.54 -6.18 9.06
CA ALA A 108 14.62 -5.28 9.48
C ALA A 108 15.61 -5.99 10.42
N ARG A 109 15.15 -6.78 11.40
CA ARG A 109 15.98 -7.59 12.29
C ARG A 109 16.79 -8.66 11.57
N ARG A 110 16.33 -9.17 10.42
CA ARG A 110 17.11 -10.07 9.55
C ARG A 110 18.17 -9.34 8.74
N GLY A 111 18.27 -8.02 8.82
CA GLY A 111 19.20 -7.19 8.05
C GLY A 111 18.64 -6.74 6.68
N VAL A 112 17.36 -6.97 6.41
CA VAL A 112 16.70 -6.46 5.20
C VAL A 112 16.52 -4.96 5.34
N ARG A 113 16.88 -4.19 4.31
CA ARG A 113 16.64 -2.75 4.26
C ARG A 113 15.16 -2.47 4.02
N VAL A 114 14.44 -2.04 5.03
CA VAL A 114 13.02 -1.70 4.94
C VAL A 114 12.85 -0.19 4.90
N GLN A 115 12.24 0.32 3.82
CA GLN A 115 11.98 1.74 3.62
C GLN A 115 10.50 1.97 3.32
N VAL A 116 9.90 2.91 4.04
CA VAL A 116 8.49 3.29 3.88
C VAL A 116 8.42 4.77 3.55
N LEU A 117 7.85 5.09 2.39
CA LEU A 117 7.58 6.44 1.93
C LEU A 117 6.09 6.74 2.09
N ILE A 118 5.79 7.78 2.85
CA ILE A 118 4.44 8.27 3.14
C ILE A 118 4.39 9.78 2.92
N PRO A 119 3.20 10.39 2.72
CA PRO A 119 3.10 11.85 2.71
C PRO A 119 3.45 12.41 4.10
N GLU A 120 4.11 13.59 4.15
CA GLU A 120 4.31 14.28 5.43
C GLU A 120 2.98 14.74 6.02
N TYR A 121 2.08 15.19 5.14
CA TYR A 121 0.70 15.55 5.48
C TYR A 121 -0.22 14.90 4.47
N SER A 122 -1.16 14.10 4.96
CA SER A 122 -2.19 13.53 4.11
C SER A 122 -3.43 14.43 4.06
N ASN A 123 -4.41 14.04 3.26
CA ASN A 123 -5.72 14.71 3.23
C ASN A 123 -6.65 14.23 4.38
N HIS A 124 -6.17 13.32 5.25
CA HIS A 124 -6.91 12.77 6.39
C HIS A 124 -6.14 12.96 7.70
N ILE A 125 -6.36 14.08 8.37
CA ILE A 125 -5.67 14.46 9.61
C ILE A 125 -5.78 13.36 10.69
N LEU A 126 -6.95 12.72 10.82
CA LEU A 126 -7.14 11.65 11.80
C LEU A 126 -6.24 10.45 11.50
N ALA A 127 -6.15 10.02 10.23
CA ALA A 127 -5.26 8.94 9.83
C ALA A 127 -3.80 9.25 10.14
N ASP A 128 -3.37 10.50 9.88
CA ASP A 128 -2.01 10.95 10.21
C ASP A 128 -1.71 10.83 11.72
N TRP A 129 -2.65 11.21 12.58
CA TRP A 129 -2.49 11.11 14.02
C TRP A 129 -2.48 9.66 14.52
N VAL A 130 -3.36 8.82 14.00
CA VAL A 130 -3.47 7.41 14.39
C VAL A 130 -2.28 6.58 13.90
N ALA A 131 -1.66 6.96 12.77
CA ALA A 131 -0.46 6.31 12.25
C ALA A 131 0.79 6.54 13.13
N ARG A 132 0.87 7.68 13.81
CA ARG A 132 2.07 8.12 14.54
C ARG A 132 2.63 7.14 15.57
N PRO A 133 1.84 6.45 16.41
CA PRO A 133 2.37 5.49 17.38
C PRO A 133 3.26 4.40 16.78
N TYR A 134 2.98 3.96 15.55
CA TYR A 134 3.73 2.91 14.86
C TYR A 134 5.13 3.35 14.44
N TYR A 135 5.33 4.66 14.16
CA TYR A 135 6.61 5.17 13.67
C TYR A 135 7.74 4.98 14.69
N GLY A 136 7.45 5.20 15.97
CA GLY A 136 8.46 5.06 17.02
C GLY A 136 8.97 3.63 17.17
N GLU A 137 8.11 2.63 17.02
CA GLU A 137 8.49 1.22 17.08
C GLU A 137 9.33 0.85 15.86
N LEU A 138 8.87 1.20 14.67
CA LEU A 138 9.55 0.91 13.41
C LEU A 138 10.94 1.57 13.34
N LEU A 139 11.06 2.84 13.74
CA LEU A 139 12.33 3.56 13.72
C LEU A 139 13.37 2.93 14.68
N ARG A 140 12.95 2.47 15.88
CA ARG A 140 13.85 1.78 16.82
C ARG A 140 14.34 0.44 16.30
N GLU A 141 13.55 -0.21 15.48
CA GLU A 141 13.88 -1.51 14.86
C GLU A 141 14.62 -1.37 13.51
N GLY A 142 15.00 -0.13 13.14
CA GLY A 142 15.81 0.13 11.96
C GLY A 142 15.04 0.27 10.64
N VAL A 143 13.70 0.30 10.68
CA VAL A 143 12.90 0.65 9.50
C VAL A 143 13.06 2.13 9.20
N GLU A 144 13.34 2.46 7.95
CA GLU A 144 13.47 3.84 7.50
C GLU A 144 12.11 4.41 7.09
N ILE A 145 11.70 5.51 7.70
CA ILE A 145 10.47 6.23 7.35
C ILE A 145 10.87 7.52 6.63
N TRP A 146 10.30 7.72 5.44
CA TRP A 146 10.51 8.88 4.60
C TRP A 146 9.21 9.64 4.40
N LEU A 147 9.26 10.96 4.59
CA LEU A 147 8.12 11.86 4.53
C LEU A 147 8.19 12.66 3.24
N TYR A 148 7.29 12.38 2.29
CA TYR A 148 7.21 13.07 1.01
C TYR A 148 6.75 14.52 1.21
N GLN A 149 7.47 15.47 0.56
CA GLN A 149 7.30 16.90 0.77
C GLN A 149 6.46 17.55 -0.33
N HIS A 150 5.79 18.65 0.01
CA HIS A 150 5.13 19.58 -0.92
C HIS A 150 3.90 19.06 -1.66
N ALA A 151 3.65 17.77 -1.66
CA ALA A 151 2.47 17.17 -2.27
C ALA A 151 2.06 15.91 -1.50
N MET A 152 0.83 15.48 -1.66
CA MET A 152 0.41 14.17 -1.16
C MET A 152 0.91 13.08 -2.11
N VAL A 153 1.68 12.12 -1.59
CA VAL A 153 1.94 10.87 -2.31
C VAL A 153 0.76 9.94 -2.10
N HIS A 154 0.11 9.55 -3.19
CA HIS A 154 -1.09 8.71 -3.15
C HIS A 154 -0.87 7.32 -3.74
N SER A 155 0.34 7.00 -4.15
CA SER A 155 0.72 5.68 -4.67
C SER A 155 0.57 4.59 -3.62
N LYS A 156 0.20 3.38 -4.04
CA LYS A 156 0.18 2.17 -3.22
C LYS A 156 0.99 1.12 -3.95
N THR A 157 2.28 1.07 -3.59
CA THR A 157 3.26 0.19 -4.25
C THR A 157 4.20 -0.44 -3.24
N MET A 158 4.65 -1.65 -3.53
CA MET A 158 5.76 -2.27 -2.82
C MET A 158 6.67 -2.99 -3.83
N THR A 159 7.96 -2.92 -3.59
CA THR A 159 8.97 -3.68 -4.36
C THR A 159 9.85 -4.44 -3.40
N VAL A 160 10.14 -5.70 -3.71
CA VAL A 160 10.96 -6.58 -2.88
C VAL A 160 12.10 -7.16 -3.71
N ASP A 161 13.34 -6.99 -3.21
CA ASP A 161 14.56 -7.60 -3.72
C ASP A 161 14.82 -7.40 -5.22
N GLY A 162 14.27 -6.35 -5.84
CA GLY A 162 14.42 -6.08 -7.28
C GLY A 162 13.85 -7.16 -8.19
N ARG A 163 12.88 -7.93 -7.73
CA ARG A 163 12.30 -9.04 -8.52
C ARG A 163 10.78 -9.18 -8.42
N TRP A 164 10.20 -8.70 -7.36
CA TRP A 164 8.75 -8.68 -7.14
C TRP A 164 8.26 -7.27 -6.88
N SER A 165 7.08 -6.94 -7.39
CA SER A 165 6.45 -5.65 -7.14
C SER A 165 4.92 -5.79 -7.05
N THR A 166 4.29 -4.89 -6.32
CA THR A 166 2.84 -4.71 -6.38
C THR A 166 2.48 -3.25 -6.62
N ILE A 167 1.42 -3.04 -7.38
CA ILE A 167 0.82 -1.74 -7.69
C ILE A 167 -0.69 -1.91 -7.58
N GLY A 168 -1.36 -1.09 -6.77
CA GLY A 168 -2.80 -1.27 -6.59
C GLY A 168 -3.49 -0.12 -5.90
N THR A 169 -4.64 -0.43 -5.31
CA THR A 169 -5.50 0.54 -4.61
C THR A 169 -5.37 0.45 -3.09
N ALA A 170 -4.89 -0.67 -2.55
CA ALA A 170 -4.85 -0.92 -1.10
C ALA A 170 -3.70 -0.17 -0.41
N ASN A 171 -4.04 0.67 0.56
CA ASN A 171 -3.09 1.22 1.52
C ASN A 171 -2.70 0.16 2.57
N ILE A 172 -1.67 0.46 3.35
CA ILE A 172 -1.34 -0.33 4.53
C ILE A 172 -2.10 0.23 5.74
N ASP A 173 -3.41 0.03 5.72
CA ASP A 173 -4.32 0.35 6.81
C ASP A 173 -5.38 -0.76 6.96
N ARG A 174 -6.13 -0.71 8.07
CA ARG A 174 -7.11 -1.75 8.39
C ARG A 174 -8.25 -1.81 7.39
N LEU A 175 -8.73 -0.65 6.91
CA LEU A 175 -9.84 -0.59 5.98
C LEU A 175 -9.46 -1.19 4.62
N SER A 176 -8.32 -0.81 4.08
CA SER A 176 -7.82 -1.39 2.83
C SER A 176 -7.51 -2.87 2.96
N MET A 177 -6.95 -3.30 4.09
CA MET A 177 -6.51 -4.69 4.27
C MET A 177 -7.64 -5.65 4.65
N ARG A 178 -8.74 -5.17 5.28
CA ARG A 178 -9.80 -6.05 5.82
C ARG A 178 -11.23 -5.51 5.70
N GLY A 179 -11.46 -4.41 5.01
CA GLY A 179 -12.79 -3.77 4.96
C GLY A 179 -13.25 -3.36 3.58
N ASN A 180 -12.35 -2.86 2.75
CA ASN A 180 -12.67 -2.32 1.44
C ASN A 180 -12.53 -3.35 0.32
N TYR A 181 -13.26 -3.07 -0.78
CA TYR A 181 -12.96 -3.64 -2.08
C TYR A 181 -11.69 -2.98 -2.61
N GLU A 182 -10.66 -3.77 -2.82
CA GLU A 182 -9.36 -3.32 -3.29
C GLU A 182 -8.87 -4.25 -4.41
N VAL A 183 -8.03 -3.72 -5.27
CA VAL A 183 -7.33 -4.51 -6.28
C VAL A 183 -5.84 -4.16 -6.26
N CYS A 184 -5.00 -5.19 -6.18
CA CYS A 184 -3.57 -5.07 -6.33
C CYS A 184 -3.08 -6.06 -7.39
N LEU A 185 -2.28 -5.56 -8.31
CA LEU A 185 -1.53 -6.40 -9.24
C LEU A 185 -0.18 -6.73 -8.64
N GLN A 186 0.19 -8.00 -8.65
CA GLN A 186 1.53 -8.43 -8.33
C GLN A 186 2.27 -8.84 -9.60
N PHE A 187 3.55 -8.52 -9.64
CA PHE A 187 4.42 -8.72 -10.79
C PHE A 187 5.69 -9.46 -10.38
N PHE A 188 5.99 -10.55 -11.06
CA PHE A 188 7.25 -11.28 -10.94
C PHE A 188 8.16 -10.89 -12.11
N SER A 189 8.61 -9.63 -12.12
CA SER A 189 9.36 -9.04 -13.24
C SER A 189 10.52 -8.18 -12.75
N ARG A 190 11.75 -8.63 -12.98
CA ARG A 190 12.96 -7.85 -12.64
C ARG A 190 13.01 -6.48 -13.35
N PRO A 191 12.71 -6.37 -14.67
CA PRO A 191 12.70 -5.07 -15.33
C PRO A 191 11.68 -4.09 -14.72
N LEU A 192 10.47 -4.57 -14.38
CA LEU A 192 9.47 -3.73 -13.73
C LEU A 192 9.92 -3.36 -12.31
N ALA A 193 10.43 -4.32 -11.53
CA ALA A 193 10.92 -4.06 -10.19
C ALA A 193 12.05 -2.99 -10.20
N ALA A 194 13.00 -3.10 -11.11
CA ALA A 194 14.05 -2.08 -11.28
C ALA A 194 13.46 -0.70 -11.60
N ARG A 195 12.46 -0.64 -12.49
CA ARG A 195 11.77 0.61 -12.79
C ARG A 195 11.03 1.20 -11.58
N MET A 196 10.40 0.36 -10.79
CA MET A 196 9.71 0.77 -9.55
C MET A 196 10.69 1.28 -8.50
N GLU A 197 11.87 0.66 -8.40
CA GLU A 197 12.94 1.12 -7.51
C GLU A 197 13.52 2.48 -7.96
N GLU A 198 13.68 2.70 -9.27
CA GLU A 198 14.05 4.02 -9.80
C GLU A 198 13.02 5.09 -9.45
N ILE A 199 11.73 4.77 -9.59
CA ILE A 199 10.64 5.66 -9.21
C ILE A 199 10.71 5.98 -7.71
N PHE A 200 10.87 4.97 -6.86
CA PHE A 200 11.01 5.14 -5.42
C PHE A 200 12.23 6.00 -5.07
N ALA A 201 13.39 5.73 -5.66
CA ALA A 201 14.60 6.51 -5.45
C ALA A 201 14.43 7.98 -5.88
N ASN A 202 13.73 8.23 -6.99
CA ASN A 202 13.40 9.57 -7.43
C ASN A 202 12.45 10.27 -6.43
N ASP A 203 11.44 9.58 -5.94
CA ASP A 203 10.51 10.14 -4.95
C ASP A 203 11.24 10.49 -3.63
N LEU A 204 12.26 9.72 -3.24
CA LEU A 204 13.09 10.03 -2.08
C LEU A 204 13.86 11.36 -2.23
N THR A 205 14.14 11.85 -3.44
CA THR A 205 14.79 13.16 -3.64
C THR A 205 13.90 14.33 -3.20
N THR A 206 12.59 14.12 -3.14
CA THR A 206 11.59 15.09 -2.65
C THR A 206 11.12 14.76 -1.24
N ALA A 207 11.70 13.76 -0.60
CA ALA A 207 11.32 13.32 0.73
C ALA A 207 12.40 13.65 1.75
N ARG A 208 12.01 13.83 3.01
CA ARG A 208 12.92 13.88 4.14
C ARG A 208 12.84 12.61 4.97
N ARG A 209 13.96 12.15 5.48
CA ARG A 209 13.99 11.01 6.40
C ARG A 209 13.54 11.44 7.79
N LEU A 210 12.59 10.72 8.38
CA LEU A 210 12.22 10.86 9.78
C LEU A 210 13.26 10.11 10.62
N THR A 211 13.88 10.80 11.60
CA THR A 211 14.88 10.19 12.47
C THR A 211 14.29 9.84 13.83
N ILE A 212 14.89 8.86 14.52
CA ILE A 212 14.46 8.50 15.88
C ILE A 212 14.67 9.68 16.85
N ASP A 213 15.74 10.45 16.69
CA ASP A 213 16.02 11.63 17.52
C ASP A 213 14.95 12.71 17.37
N GLU A 214 14.52 12.98 16.14
CA GLU A 214 13.40 13.89 15.86
C GLU A 214 12.10 13.35 16.47
N TRP A 215 11.85 12.06 16.31
CA TRP A 215 10.68 11.40 16.85
C TRP A 215 10.62 11.48 18.36
N GLU A 216 11.72 11.28 19.05
CA GLU A 216 11.80 11.32 20.53
C GLU A 216 11.70 12.73 21.10
N LYS A 217 12.11 13.75 20.34
CA LYS A 217 12.01 15.17 20.71
C LYS A 217 10.64 15.80 20.50
N ARG A 218 9.66 15.04 19.95
CA ARG A 218 8.31 15.59 19.75
C ARG A 218 7.67 16.02 21.09
N SER A 219 6.83 17.07 21.00
CA SER A 219 6.25 17.72 22.18
C SER A 219 5.39 16.75 23.03
N THR A 220 5.27 17.03 24.32
CA THR A 220 4.38 16.29 25.22
C THR A 220 2.93 16.38 24.78
N LEU A 221 2.50 17.54 24.24
CA LEU A 221 1.15 17.70 23.69
C LEU A 221 0.89 16.77 22.51
N THR A 222 1.87 16.59 21.63
CA THR A 222 1.79 15.63 20.54
C THR A 222 1.61 14.21 21.06
N ARG A 223 2.39 13.79 22.05
CA ARG A 223 2.29 12.46 22.68
C ARG A 223 0.92 12.22 23.32
N VAL A 224 0.39 13.24 24.01
CA VAL A 224 -0.97 13.16 24.59
C VAL A 224 -2.03 13.02 23.49
N GLY A 225 -1.91 13.79 22.40
CA GLY A 225 -2.81 13.67 21.25
C GLY A 225 -2.79 12.27 20.63
N GLU A 226 -1.61 11.66 20.47
CA GLU A 226 -1.44 10.28 19.96
C GLU A 226 -2.18 9.26 20.84
N VAL A 227 -2.07 9.38 22.16
CA VAL A 227 -2.74 8.49 23.13
C VAL A 227 -4.28 8.67 23.08
N LEU A 228 -4.75 9.92 22.99
CA LEU A 228 -6.18 10.21 22.96
C LEU A 228 -6.86 9.78 21.68
N LEU A 229 -6.14 9.86 20.55
CA LEU A 229 -6.68 9.50 19.23
C LEU A 229 -6.47 8.03 18.86
N GLY A 230 -5.55 7.32 19.53
CA GLY A 230 -5.29 5.90 19.30
C GLY A 230 -6.53 5.00 19.29
N PRO A 231 -7.51 5.15 20.22
CA PRO A 231 -8.74 4.35 20.19
C PRO A 231 -9.61 4.54 18.95
N LEU A 232 -9.33 5.56 18.11
CA LEU A 232 -10.04 5.81 16.85
C LEU A 232 -9.43 5.04 15.66
N GLU A 233 -8.35 4.31 15.85
CA GLU A 233 -7.71 3.47 14.82
C GLU A 233 -8.70 2.59 14.03
N PRO A 234 -9.71 1.94 14.65
CA PRO A 234 -10.66 1.12 13.91
C PRO A 234 -11.53 1.87 12.90
N LEU A 235 -11.53 3.20 12.93
CA LEU A 235 -12.35 4.07 12.08
C LEU A 235 -11.61 4.59 10.84
N VAL A 236 -10.33 4.28 10.69
CA VAL A 236 -9.45 4.76 9.61
C VAL A 236 -8.72 3.63 8.90
#